data_adb968436b41d8d6dc2b50b930a9110c
#
_entry.id   adb968436b41d8d6dc2b50b930a9110c
#
_cell.length_a   1.000
_cell.length_b   1.000
_cell.length_c   1.000
_cell.angle_alpha   90.00
_cell.angle_beta   90.00
_cell.angle_gamma   90.00
#
_symmetry.space_group_name_H-M   'P 1'
#
loop_
_entity.id
_entity.type
_entity.pdbx_description
1 polymer ?
#
loop_
_entity_poly.entity_id
_entity_poly.type
_entity_poly.pdbx_seq_one_letter_code
_entity_poly.pdbx_strand_id
1 'polypeptide(L)'
;EMSASLVGSEMCIRDRLTVTDTAHDLKYQYKWTLIVTAQFNEGLVVAYTRDGTTSDLGLIMHPQLTETYSGAEQGTVEKELISRRNGSPFPSAVTHMLYTYDKTDKKNILWVSTDDDLMRVETDYYEILGHKEDAFVYLPGKLDIRSLLNTYQCTMILNDGDIYETLLSRGRISTPVSGTETMTVDNGVVSAHSAPGSTRKPSTIFYDREQGKFCYGYNQTFYACGSVGSSPFDPGNAPGLRCIAGGISIDNATHTLLMPVSYTHLRA
;
A
#
# COMPACT_ATOMS: atom_id res chain seq x y z
N GLU A 1 17.96 36.27 -12.56
CA GLU A 1 16.85 35.56 -13.19
C GLU A 1 16.85 34.14 -12.63
N MET A 2 15.83 33.80 -11.85
CA MET A 2 15.67 32.45 -11.31
C MET A 2 14.81 31.62 -12.25
N SER A 3 15.31 30.49 -12.70
CA SER A 3 14.51 29.51 -13.45
C SER A 3 14.40 28.26 -12.58
N ALA A 4 13.17 27.93 -12.17
CA ALA A 4 12.87 26.72 -11.43
C ALA A 4 12.20 25.70 -12.36
N SER A 5 12.69 24.47 -12.36
CA SER A 5 12.06 23.34 -13.02
C SER A 5 11.71 22.28 -11.98
N LEU A 6 10.41 21.97 -11.88
CA LEU A 6 9.90 20.89 -11.04
C LEU A 6 10.01 19.57 -11.81
N VAL A 7 10.76 18.63 -11.27
CA VAL A 7 10.83 17.25 -11.77
C VAL A 7 10.65 16.32 -10.57
N GLY A 8 9.44 15.78 -10.42
CA GLY A 8 9.09 14.88 -9.32
C GLY A 8 8.98 15.60 -7.96
N SER A 9 9.21 14.88 -6.87
CA SER A 9 9.23 15.41 -5.50
C SER A 9 10.49 16.23 -5.15
N GLU A 10 11.41 16.37 -6.09
CA GLU A 10 12.63 17.15 -5.90
C GLU A 10 12.64 18.38 -6.81
N MET A 11 12.88 19.54 -6.21
CA MET A 11 13.10 20.79 -6.94
C MET A 11 14.60 21.10 -6.91
N CYS A 12 15.24 21.03 -8.08
CA CYS A 12 16.61 21.49 -8.24
C CYS A 12 16.65 22.95 -8.72
N ILE A 13 17.07 23.83 -7.86
CA ILE A 13 17.34 25.23 -8.23
C ILE A 13 18.84 25.34 -8.54
N ARG A 14 19.14 25.65 -9.80
CA ARG A 14 20.51 26.01 -10.20
C ARG A 14 20.61 27.51 -10.20
N ASP A 15 21.37 28.05 -9.29
CA ASP A 15 21.61 29.48 -9.20
C ASP A 15 23.06 29.81 -9.59
N ARG A 16 23.22 31.03 -10.09
CA ARG A 16 24.51 31.55 -10.50
C ARG A 16 24.70 32.92 -9.89
N LEU A 17 25.62 33.05 -8.95
CA LEU A 17 26.11 34.31 -8.48
C LEU A 17 27.22 34.77 -9.39
N THR A 18 27.04 35.94 -9.98
CA THR A 18 28.10 36.63 -10.72
C THR A 18 28.59 37.81 -9.88
N VAL A 19 29.83 37.77 -9.47
CA VAL A 19 30.51 38.85 -8.77
C VAL A 19 31.40 39.55 -9.78
N THR A 20 31.17 40.83 -9.96
CA THR A 20 32.01 41.66 -10.86
C THR A 20 32.92 42.53 -10.02
N ASP A 21 34.23 42.39 -10.20
CA ASP A 21 35.21 43.34 -9.70
C ASP A 21 35.28 44.48 -10.72
N THR A 22 34.69 45.60 -10.35
CA THR A 22 34.61 46.79 -11.22
C THR A 22 35.95 47.53 -11.38
N ALA A 23 36.92 47.26 -10.50
CA ALA A 23 38.24 47.88 -10.59
C ALA A 23 39.12 47.21 -11.64
N HIS A 24 38.92 45.92 -11.89
CA HIS A 24 39.75 45.13 -12.81
C HIS A 24 38.94 44.50 -13.94
N ASP A 25 37.66 44.79 -14.06
CA ASP A 25 36.72 44.18 -15.03
C ASP A 25 36.70 42.64 -15.02
N LEU A 26 36.90 42.08 -13.84
CA LEU A 26 36.92 40.63 -13.67
C LEU A 26 35.56 40.14 -13.19
N LYS A 27 35.12 39.05 -13.77
CA LYS A 27 33.86 38.39 -13.40
C LYS A 27 34.11 37.00 -12.84
N TYR A 28 33.63 36.76 -11.62
CA TYR A 28 33.66 35.45 -10.97
C TYR A 28 32.25 34.90 -10.93
N GLN A 29 32.09 33.65 -11.33
CA GLN A 29 30.81 32.96 -11.31
C GLN A 29 30.88 31.78 -10.38
N TYR A 30 29.97 31.77 -9.41
CA TYR A 30 29.72 30.63 -8.56
C TYR A 30 28.41 29.97 -8.95
N LYS A 31 28.46 28.66 -9.14
CA LYS A 31 27.26 27.82 -9.37
C LYS A 31 27.07 26.93 -8.16
N TRP A 32 25.88 26.88 -7.66
CA TRP A 32 25.47 25.92 -6.67
C TRP A 32 24.15 25.28 -7.08
N THR A 33 23.88 24.11 -6.57
CA THR A 33 22.63 23.41 -6.75
C THR A 33 21.97 23.30 -5.38
N LEU A 34 20.79 23.89 -5.25
CA LEU A 34 19.93 23.67 -4.10
C LEU A 34 18.96 22.57 -4.46
N ILE A 35 19.02 21.47 -3.72
CA ILE A 35 18.07 20.37 -3.84
C ILE A 35 17.07 20.55 -2.71
N VAL A 36 15.81 20.81 -3.08
CA VAL A 36 14.69 20.84 -2.14
C VAL A 36 14.03 19.48 -2.22
N THR A 37 14.18 18.70 -1.18
CA THR A 37 13.51 17.38 -1.05
C THR A 37 12.15 17.57 -0.39
N ALA A 38 11.26 16.60 -0.57
CA ALA A 38 10.01 16.54 0.19
C ALA A 38 10.29 16.57 1.70
N GLN A 39 9.36 17.13 2.48
CA GLN A 39 9.50 17.25 3.93
C GLN A 39 9.67 15.89 4.59
N PHE A 40 9.02 14.87 4.02
CA PHE A 40 9.07 13.50 4.50
C PHE A 40 9.80 12.64 3.47
N ASN A 41 10.89 12.02 3.91
CA ASN A 41 11.63 11.06 3.11
C ASN A 41 11.06 9.65 3.30
N GLU A 42 11.63 8.70 2.60
CA GLU A 42 11.35 7.28 2.76
C GLU A 42 11.55 6.85 4.23
N GLY A 43 10.63 6.01 4.73
CA GLY A 43 10.69 5.54 6.11
C GLY A 43 9.57 4.54 6.41
N LEU A 44 9.49 4.13 7.66
CA LEU A 44 8.44 3.26 8.18
C LEU A 44 7.27 4.09 8.70
N VAL A 45 6.13 4.00 8.05
CA VAL A 45 4.89 4.62 8.53
C VAL A 45 4.23 3.70 9.56
N VAL A 46 3.87 4.27 10.69
CA VAL A 46 3.24 3.57 11.81
C VAL A 46 1.94 4.29 12.19
N ALA A 47 0.84 3.56 12.22
CA ALA A 47 -0.39 4.04 12.82
C ALA A 47 -0.34 3.82 14.34
N TYR A 48 -0.80 4.81 15.10
CA TYR A 48 -0.84 4.70 16.57
C TYR A 48 -2.07 5.42 17.13
N THR A 49 -2.48 5.01 18.32
CA THR A 49 -3.54 5.66 19.09
C THR A 49 -3.00 6.10 20.45
N ARG A 50 -3.53 7.22 20.98
CA ARG A 50 -3.23 7.70 22.32
C ARG A 50 -4.34 7.43 23.33
N ASP A 51 -5.56 7.35 22.82
CA ASP A 51 -6.78 7.26 23.61
C ASP A 51 -7.57 5.96 23.36
N GLY A 52 -7.07 5.11 22.46
CA GLY A 52 -7.74 3.88 22.05
C GLY A 52 -8.93 4.08 21.10
N THR A 53 -9.27 5.32 20.76
CA THR A 53 -10.42 5.66 19.90
C THR A 53 -9.98 6.36 18.62
N THR A 54 -9.18 7.40 18.73
CA THR A 54 -8.61 8.12 17.58
C THR A 54 -7.24 7.58 17.22
N SER A 55 -6.81 7.75 15.99
CA SER A 55 -5.48 7.35 15.56
C SER A 55 -4.80 8.39 14.67
N ASP A 56 -3.49 8.38 14.68
CA ASP A 56 -2.67 9.23 13.85
C ASP A 56 -1.53 8.42 13.21
N LEU A 57 -0.80 9.03 12.29
CA LEU A 57 0.36 8.44 11.67
C LEU A 57 1.66 9.06 12.20
N GLY A 58 2.66 8.22 12.32
CA GLY A 58 4.04 8.60 12.54
C GLY A 58 4.93 8.04 11.44
N LEU A 59 6.03 8.75 11.15
CA LEU A 59 7.07 8.31 10.22
C LEU A 59 8.37 8.12 10.98
N ILE A 60 8.95 6.95 10.90
CA ILE A 60 10.25 6.61 11.46
C ILE A 60 11.25 6.58 10.30
N MET A 61 12.19 7.50 10.31
CA MET A 61 13.32 7.56 9.37
C MET A 61 14.59 7.18 10.11
N HIS A 62 15.29 6.17 9.61
CA HIS A 62 16.49 5.66 10.27
C HIS A 62 17.46 5.10 9.22
N PRO A 63 18.79 5.20 9.41
CA PRO A 63 19.76 4.68 8.44
C PRO A 63 19.57 3.21 8.04
N GLN A 64 18.99 2.40 8.94
CA GLN A 64 18.70 0.98 8.67
C GLN A 64 17.38 0.75 7.92
N LEU A 65 16.51 1.77 7.80
CA LEU A 65 15.19 1.65 7.18
C LEU A 65 15.09 2.47 5.89
N THR A 66 15.92 3.51 5.76
CA THR A 66 15.85 4.49 4.69
C THR A 66 17.20 4.56 3.99
N GLU A 67 17.27 4.10 2.76
CA GLU A 67 18.55 4.02 2.01
C GLU A 67 19.22 5.38 1.82
N THR A 68 18.42 6.42 1.62
CA THR A 68 18.90 7.79 1.36
C THR A 68 18.91 8.70 2.60
N TYR A 69 18.70 8.13 3.78
CA TYR A 69 18.64 8.92 5.01
C TYR A 69 20.01 9.51 5.39
N SER A 70 20.07 10.84 5.45
CA SER A 70 21.27 11.61 5.81
C SER A 70 21.17 12.35 7.15
N GLY A 71 20.19 11.99 7.97
CA GLY A 71 19.94 12.60 9.29
C GLY A 71 20.80 12.01 10.41
N ALA A 72 20.35 12.18 11.65
CA ALA A 72 21.05 11.72 12.83
C ALA A 72 21.16 10.17 12.89
N GLU A 73 22.25 9.63 13.40
CA GLU A 73 22.49 8.18 13.51
C GLU A 73 21.38 7.43 14.24
N GLN A 74 20.76 8.06 15.24
CA GLN A 74 19.63 7.50 16.00
C GLN A 74 18.29 7.59 15.25
N GLY A 75 18.30 8.11 14.03
CA GLY A 75 17.09 8.32 13.26
C GLY A 75 16.25 9.50 13.75
N THR A 76 15.12 9.70 13.09
CA THR A 76 14.10 10.70 13.45
C THR A 76 12.72 10.07 13.45
N VAL A 77 11.85 10.57 14.31
CA VAL A 77 10.46 10.14 14.42
C VAL A 77 9.57 11.36 14.29
N GLU A 78 8.87 11.45 13.17
CA GLU A 78 7.83 12.43 12.98
C GLU A 78 6.50 11.87 13.50
N LYS A 79 5.71 12.70 14.17
CA LYS A 79 4.42 12.31 14.76
C LYS A 79 3.31 13.25 14.34
N GLU A 80 2.06 12.79 14.53
CA GLU A 80 0.86 13.60 14.28
C GLU A 80 0.78 14.09 12.83
N LEU A 81 1.18 13.25 11.89
CA LEU A 81 1.26 13.63 10.48
C LEU A 81 -0.12 14.01 9.93
N ILE A 82 -1.14 13.25 10.31
CA ILE A 82 -2.52 13.51 9.89
C ILE A 82 -3.09 14.74 10.59
N SER A 83 -2.97 14.80 11.92
CA SER A 83 -3.48 15.95 12.70
C SER A 83 -2.85 17.26 12.28
N ARG A 84 -1.53 17.28 12.09
CA ARG A 84 -0.81 18.49 11.71
C ARG A 84 -1.21 18.99 10.32
N ARG A 85 -1.48 18.09 9.39
CA ARG A 85 -1.82 18.45 8.01
C ARG A 85 -3.30 18.73 7.83
N ASN A 86 -4.17 17.91 8.43
CA ASN A 86 -5.61 17.93 8.17
C ASN A 86 -6.42 18.55 9.32
N GLY A 87 -5.75 18.99 10.40
CA GLY A 87 -6.36 19.68 11.54
C GLY A 87 -6.96 18.75 12.61
N SER A 88 -7.07 17.45 12.33
CA SER A 88 -7.55 16.43 13.28
C SER A 88 -6.97 15.06 12.95
N PRO A 89 -6.84 14.16 13.95
CA PRO A 89 -6.49 12.75 13.73
C PRO A 89 -7.65 12.02 13.03
N PHE A 90 -7.41 10.78 12.64
CA PHE A 90 -8.47 9.88 12.21
C PHE A 90 -9.44 9.65 13.37
N PRO A 91 -10.76 9.64 13.10
CA PRO A 91 -11.79 9.54 14.15
C PRO A 91 -11.87 8.14 14.79
N SER A 92 -11.21 7.14 14.22
CA SER A 92 -11.19 5.76 14.71
C SER A 92 -9.82 5.11 14.50
N ALA A 93 -9.66 3.89 15.04
CA ALA A 93 -8.41 3.14 14.93
C ALA A 93 -8.15 2.72 13.47
N VAL A 94 -6.91 2.88 13.03
CA VAL A 94 -6.45 2.36 11.74
C VAL A 94 -6.35 0.84 11.84
N THR A 95 -7.00 0.15 10.90
CA THR A 95 -7.02 -1.32 10.81
C THR A 95 -6.04 -1.85 9.77
N HIS A 96 -5.94 -1.19 8.62
CA HIS A 96 -5.02 -1.58 7.54
C HIS A 96 -4.40 -0.36 6.89
N MET A 97 -3.18 -0.54 6.40
CA MET A 97 -2.48 0.44 5.57
C MET A 97 -1.82 -0.25 4.39
N LEU A 98 -1.83 0.42 3.23
CA LEU A 98 -1.15 -0.05 2.04
C LEU A 98 -0.57 1.13 1.26
N TYR A 99 0.74 1.10 1.06
CA TYR A 99 1.42 2.06 0.19
C TYR A 99 1.32 1.63 -1.28
N THR A 100 0.96 2.56 -2.14
CA THR A 100 0.87 2.35 -3.59
C THR A 100 1.33 3.59 -4.34
N TYR A 101 1.76 3.41 -5.59
CA TYR A 101 1.98 4.51 -6.51
C TYR A 101 0.79 4.62 -7.47
N ASP A 102 0.07 5.73 -7.41
CA ASP A 102 -1.01 6.02 -8.37
C ASP A 102 -0.41 6.52 -9.69
N LYS A 103 -0.50 5.67 -10.72
CA LYS A 103 0.04 5.97 -12.05
C LYS A 103 -0.75 7.06 -12.79
N THR A 104 -1.99 7.27 -12.42
CA THR A 104 -2.87 8.26 -13.04
C THR A 104 -2.52 9.66 -12.55
N ASP A 105 -2.49 9.82 -11.25
CA ASP A 105 -2.19 11.10 -10.60
C ASP A 105 -0.67 11.32 -10.41
N LYS A 106 0.13 10.28 -10.69
CA LYS A 106 1.59 10.26 -10.47
C LYS A 106 1.98 10.64 -9.05
N LYS A 107 1.23 10.11 -8.09
CA LYS A 107 1.40 10.37 -6.66
C LYS A 107 1.63 9.10 -5.87
N ASN A 108 2.39 9.23 -4.82
CA ASN A 108 2.52 8.22 -3.79
C ASN A 108 1.29 8.29 -2.88
N ILE A 109 0.58 7.19 -2.75
CA ILE A 109 -0.68 7.09 -2.01
C ILE A 109 -0.55 6.04 -0.92
N LEU A 110 -0.91 6.41 0.27
CA LEU A 110 -1.17 5.50 1.37
C LEU A 110 -2.68 5.30 1.49
N TRP A 111 -3.14 4.09 1.21
CA TRP A 111 -4.48 3.68 1.55
C TRP A 111 -4.54 3.39 3.04
N VAL A 112 -5.50 3.97 3.72
CA VAL A 112 -5.69 3.81 5.16
C VAL A 112 -7.13 3.41 5.41
N SER A 113 -7.34 2.26 6.05
CA SER A 113 -8.68 1.85 6.47
C SER A 113 -8.85 1.96 7.98
N THR A 114 -10.05 2.31 8.36
CA THR A 114 -10.58 2.22 9.73
C THR A 114 -11.83 1.36 9.71
N ASP A 115 -12.52 1.19 10.84
CA ASP A 115 -13.78 0.45 10.87
C ASP A 115 -14.87 1.10 10.04
N ASP A 116 -14.82 2.43 9.86
CA ASP A 116 -15.89 3.22 9.23
C ASP A 116 -15.51 3.87 7.92
N ASP A 117 -14.20 3.87 7.56
CA ASP A 117 -13.72 4.63 6.42
C ASP A 117 -12.58 3.93 5.67
N LEU A 118 -12.41 4.33 4.42
CA LEU A 118 -11.27 4.01 3.58
C LEU A 118 -10.77 5.30 2.94
N MET A 119 -9.60 5.73 3.33
CA MET A 119 -9.03 7.00 2.94
C MET A 119 -7.84 6.82 1.99
N ARG A 120 -7.67 7.79 1.12
CA ARG A 120 -6.47 7.97 0.29
C ARG A 120 -5.68 9.13 0.86
N VAL A 121 -4.48 8.87 1.31
CA VAL A 121 -3.57 9.86 1.89
C VAL A 121 -2.37 10.00 0.97
N GLU A 122 -2.08 11.22 0.56
CA GLU A 122 -0.86 11.54 -0.20
C GLU A 122 0.33 11.55 0.77
N THR A 123 1.48 10.99 0.37
CA THR A 123 2.58 10.76 1.32
C THR A 123 3.64 11.86 1.39
N ASP A 124 3.64 12.82 0.46
CA ASP A 124 4.61 13.91 0.50
C ASP A 124 4.30 14.90 1.64
N TYR A 125 3.00 15.06 1.97
CA TYR A 125 2.53 15.96 3.03
C TYR A 125 1.50 15.33 3.97
N TYR A 126 1.08 14.08 3.75
CA TYR A 126 0.04 13.37 4.50
C TYR A 126 -1.33 14.06 4.43
N GLU A 127 -1.64 14.64 3.28
CA GLU A 127 -2.96 15.21 3.00
C GLU A 127 -3.96 14.10 2.65
N ILE A 128 -5.14 14.15 3.27
CA ILE A 128 -6.26 13.25 2.92
C ILE A 128 -6.86 13.76 1.62
N LEU A 129 -6.72 12.99 0.54
CA LEU A 129 -7.22 13.31 -0.79
C LEU A 129 -8.68 12.92 -0.99
N GLY A 130 -9.20 12.02 -0.18
CA GLY A 130 -10.57 11.56 -0.26
C GLY A 130 -10.86 10.43 0.70
N HIS A 131 -12.14 10.21 0.90
CA HIS A 131 -12.74 9.22 1.79
C HIS A 131 -13.37 8.08 0.98
N LYS A 132 -14.04 7.15 1.66
CA LYS A 132 -14.69 5.99 1.01
C LYS A 132 -15.62 6.38 -0.13
N GLU A 133 -16.34 7.50 -0.02
CA GLU A 133 -17.25 8.01 -1.06
C GLU A 133 -16.49 8.40 -2.34
N ASP A 134 -15.25 8.87 -2.19
CA ASP A 134 -14.38 9.21 -3.32
C ASP A 134 -13.62 7.99 -3.82
N ALA A 135 -13.31 7.06 -2.90
CA ALA A 135 -12.55 5.85 -3.20
C ALA A 135 -13.37 4.86 -4.05
N PHE A 136 -14.63 4.63 -3.71
CA PHE A 136 -15.50 3.70 -4.43
C PHE A 136 -16.29 4.39 -5.55
N VAL A 137 -16.50 3.67 -6.66
CA VAL A 137 -17.46 4.09 -7.69
C VAL A 137 -18.89 3.91 -7.19
N TYR A 138 -19.13 2.79 -6.52
CA TYR A 138 -20.38 2.49 -5.82
C TYR A 138 -20.03 2.07 -4.41
N LEU A 139 -20.50 2.83 -3.43
CA LEU A 139 -20.22 2.55 -2.03
C LEU A 139 -20.82 1.19 -1.63
N PRO A 140 -20.03 0.28 -1.04
CA PRO A 140 -20.56 -0.99 -0.54
C PRO A 140 -21.56 -0.75 0.61
N GLY A 141 -22.53 -1.63 0.75
CA GLY A 141 -23.53 -1.55 1.83
C GLY A 141 -22.94 -1.70 3.22
N LYS A 142 -21.77 -2.37 3.32
CA LYS A 142 -21.00 -2.54 4.56
C LYS A 142 -19.53 -2.36 4.25
N LEU A 143 -18.84 -1.67 5.14
CA LEU A 143 -17.39 -1.55 5.11
C LEU A 143 -16.82 -2.48 6.20
N ASP A 144 -16.16 -3.55 5.78
CA ASP A 144 -15.48 -4.51 6.64
C ASP A 144 -14.21 -4.98 5.91
N ILE A 145 -13.24 -4.07 5.86
CA ILE A 145 -11.99 -4.30 5.12
C ILE A 145 -11.15 -5.31 5.88
N ARG A 146 -10.81 -6.40 5.21
CA ARG A 146 -10.00 -7.49 5.75
C ARG A 146 -8.58 -7.50 5.22
N SER A 147 -8.36 -6.93 4.05
CA SER A 147 -7.04 -6.85 3.45
C SER A 147 -6.97 -5.77 2.39
N LEU A 148 -5.82 -5.13 2.31
CA LEU A 148 -5.44 -4.23 1.23
C LEU A 148 -4.21 -4.83 0.55
N LEU A 149 -4.28 -5.01 -0.77
CA LEU A 149 -3.24 -5.72 -1.52
C LEU A 149 -2.82 -4.88 -2.74
N ASN A 150 -1.52 -4.75 -2.94
CA ASN A 150 -0.98 -4.11 -4.13
C ASN A 150 -0.50 -5.18 -5.11
N THR A 151 -1.24 -5.35 -6.20
CA THR A 151 -0.87 -6.28 -7.26
C THR A 151 -0.05 -5.57 -8.35
N TYR A 152 0.49 -6.32 -9.28
CA TYR A 152 1.18 -5.73 -10.42
C TYR A 152 0.28 -4.80 -11.26
N GLN A 153 -1.03 -5.06 -11.28
CA GLN A 153 -1.99 -4.36 -12.15
C GLN A 153 -2.83 -3.31 -11.41
N CYS A 154 -3.21 -3.58 -10.16
CA CYS A 154 -4.16 -2.76 -9.42
C CYS A 154 -3.99 -2.90 -7.91
N THR A 155 -4.65 -2.05 -7.17
CA THR A 155 -4.89 -2.25 -5.74
C THR A 155 -6.16 -3.10 -5.58
N MET A 156 -6.07 -4.18 -4.83
CA MET A 156 -7.19 -5.03 -4.45
C MET A 156 -7.59 -4.79 -3.01
N ILE A 157 -8.87 -4.85 -2.75
CA ILE A 157 -9.46 -4.66 -1.43
C ILE A 157 -10.39 -5.83 -1.16
N LEU A 158 -10.17 -6.52 -0.06
CA LEU A 158 -11.10 -7.52 0.44
C LEU A 158 -12.02 -6.84 1.44
N ASN A 159 -13.28 -6.72 1.09
CA ASN A 159 -14.30 -6.07 1.88
C ASN A 159 -15.53 -6.95 2.04
N ASP A 160 -15.89 -7.27 3.28
CA ASP A 160 -17.06 -8.09 3.65
C ASP A 160 -17.17 -9.42 2.87
N GLY A 161 -16.02 -10.04 2.59
CA GLY A 161 -15.91 -11.29 1.84
C GLY A 161 -15.80 -11.13 0.31
N ASP A 162 -16.08 -9.96 -0.21
CA ASP A 162 -15.97 -9.64 -1.63
C ASP A 162 -14.59 -9.08 -2.00
N ILE A 163 -14.22 -9.24 -3.26
CA ILE A 163 -13.00 -8.72 -3.83
C ILE A 163 -13.33 -7.51 -4.71
N TYR A 164 -12.64 -6.41 -4.43
CA TYR A 164 -12.73 -5.17 -5.19
C TYR A 164 -11.36 -4.83 -5.79
N GLU A 165 -11.35 -4.23 -6.97
CA GLU A 165 -10.14 -3.75 -7.63
C GLU A 165 -10.26 -2.28 -8.00
N THR A 166 -9.14 -1.55 -7.94
CA THR A 166 -9.10 -0.20 -8.49
C THR A 166 -9.15 -0.23 -10.01
N LEU A 167 -9.93 0.66 -10.59
CA LEU A 167 -9.93 0.87 -12.04
C LEU A 167 -8.62 1.55 -12.45
N LEU A 168 -7.86 0.91 -13.34
CA LEU A 168 -6.56 1.39 -13.83
C LEU A 168 -6.58 2.84 -14.36
N SER A 169 -7.72 3.27 -14.90
CA SER A 169 -7.86 4.58 -15.51
C SER A 169 -8.34 5.70 -14.58
N ARG A 170 -8.76 5.38 -13.38
CA ARG A 170 -9.43 6.36 -12.49
C ARG A 170 -8.97 6.33 -11.04
N GLY A 171 -8.11 5.40 -10.64
CA GLY A 171 -7.67 5.24 -9.24
C GLY A 171 -8.82 4.97 -8.25
N ARG A 172 -10.03 4.68 -8.74
CA ARG A 172 -11.22 4.40 -7.95
C ARG A 172 -11.51 2.90 -7.95
N ILE A 173 -12.15 2.45 -6.88
CA ILE A 173 -12.51 1.06 -6.67
C ILE A 173 -13.78 0.75 -7.46
N SER A 174 -13.75 -0.33 -8.22
CA SER A 174 -14.87 -0.80 -9.03
C SER A 174 -16.00 -1.40 -8.18
N THR A 175 -16.97 -1.99 -8.84
CA THR A 175 -17.88 -2.98 -8.23
C THR A 175 -17.11 -4.25 -7.87
N PRO A 176 -17.66 -5.13 -7.01
CA PRO A 176 -17.03 -6.42 -6.74
C PRO A 176 -16.68 -7.18 -8.00
N VAL A 177 -15.47 -7.69 -8.08
CA VAL A 177 -14.98 -8.48 -9.22
C VAL A 177 -15.09 -9.97 -9.01
N SER A 178 -15.52 -10.40 -7.83
CA SER A 178 -15.80 -11.81 -7.50
C SER A 178 -16.93 -12.43 -8.34
N GLY A 179 -17.55 -11.63 -9.20
CA GLY A 179 -18.49 -12.09 -10.23
C GLY A 179 -19.83 -12.54 -9.66
N THR A 180 -20.43 -13.51 -10.33
CA THR A 180 -21.71 -14.08 -9.94
C THR A 180 -21.58 -15.25 -8.95
N GLU A 181 -20.36 -15.67 -8.64
CA GLU A 181 -20.10 -16.72 -7.66
C GLU A 181 -19.96 -16.07 -6.29
N THR A 182 -20.72 -16.55 -5.33
CA THR A 182 -20.59 -16.14 -3.94
C THR A 182 -19.27 -16.67 -3.41
N MET A 183 -18.31 -15.79 -3.24
CA MET A 183 -17.04 -16.08 -2.58
C MET A 183 -17.02 -15.39 -1.23
N THR A 184 -16.57 -16.10 -0.21
CA THR A 184 -16.29 -15.50 1.10
C THR A 184 -14.81 -15.63 1.38
N VAL A 185 -14.08 -14.59 1.04
CA VAL A 185 -12.62 -14.53 1.19
C VAL A 185 -12.26 -13.93 2.54
N ASP A 186 -11.49 -14.67 3.33
CA ASP A 186 -11.04 -14.19 4.65
C ASP A 186 -9.88 -13.20 4.53
N ASN A 187 -8.78 -13.65 3.97
CA ASN A 187 -7.57 -12.85 3.74
C ASN A 187 -6.91 -13.28 2.44
N GLY A 188 -6.27 -12.35 1.78
CA GLY A 188 -5.50 -12.60 0.58
C GLY A 188 -4.04 -12.22 0.74
N VAL A 189 -3.24 -12.71 -0.17
CA VAL A 189 -1.83 -12.39 -0.30
C VAL A 189 -1.52 -12.07 -1.74
N VAL A 190 -0.75 -11.03 -1.96
CA VAL A 190 -0.16 -10.79 -3.28
C VAL A 190 0.78 -11.94 -3.56
N SER A 191 0.58 -12.61 -4.68
CA SER A 191 1.55 -13.61 -5.09
C SER A 191 2.81 -12.92 -5.57
N ALA A 192 3.91 -13.49 -5.17
CA ALA A 192 5.17 -13.15 -5.79
C ALA A 192 5.14 -13.45 -7.29
N HIS A 193 6.02 -12.79 -8.02
CA HIS A 193 6.18 -13.03 -9.44
C HIS A 193 6.43 -14.50 -9.71
N SER A 194 5.72 -15.04 -10.69
CA SER A 194 5.98 -16.40 -11.15
C SER A 194 7.42 -16.54 -11.62
N ALA A 195 7.95 -17.75 -11.49
CA ALA A 195 9.28 -18.11 -12.00
C ALA A 195 9.48 -17.64 -13.46
N PRO A 196 10.70 -17.26 -13.87
CA PRO A 196 10.99 -16.92 -15.24
C PRO A 196 10.54 -18.05 -16.18
N GLY A 197 9.79 -17.68 -17.23
CA GLY A 197 9.28 -18.64 -18.22
C GLY A 197 7.86 -19.11 -18.02
N SER A 198 7.21 -18.80 -16.89
CA SER A 198 5.77 -19.06 -16.72
C SER A 198 4.94 -18.03 -17.47
N THR A 199 3.99 -18.50 -18.27
CA THR A 199 3.04 -17.65 -18.98
C THR A 199 1.87 -17.18 -18.12
N ARG A 200 1.63 -17.86 -16.99
CA ARG A 200 0.58 -17.51 -16.02
C ARG A 200 1.22 -17.00 -14.74
N LYS A 201 0.88 -15.80 -14.38
CA LYS A 201 1.37 -15.13 -13.17
C LYS A 201 0.17 -14.83 -12.27
N PRO A 202 -0.13 -15.64 -11.26
CA PRO A 202 -1.17 -15.30 -10.32
C PRO A 202 -0.82 -13.95 -9.68
N SER A 203 -1.80 -13.06 -9.61
CA SER A 203 -1.63 -11.74 -8.98
C SER A 203 -1.89 -11.81 -7.48
N THR A 204 -2.77 -12.70 -7.07
CA THR A 204 -3.18 -12.88 -5.68
C THR A 204 -3.54 -14.34 -5.42
N ILE A 205 -3.40 -14.75 -4.17
CA ILE A 205 -3.86 -16.03 -3.66
C ILE A 205 -4.69 -15.75 -2.41
N PHE A 206 -5.85 -16.39 -2.29
CA PHE A 206 -6.73 -16.29 -1.15
C PHE A 206 -7.45 -17.61 -0.89
N TYR A 207 -8.06 -17.70 0.28
CA TYR A 207 -8.87 -18.82 0.66
C TYR A 207 -10.34 -18.45 0.63
N ASP A 208 -11.13 -19.19 -0.15
CA ASP A 208 -12.58 -19.09 -0.17
C ASP A 208 -13.16 -20.04 0.87
N ARG A 209 -13.71 -19.45 1.93
CA ARG A 209 -14.24 -20.19 3.07
C ARG A 209 -15.52 -20.95 2.73
N GLU A 210 -16.35 -20.41 1.85
CA GLU A 210 -17.64 -21.02 1.48
C GLU A 210 -17.42 -22.28 0.66
N GLN A 211 -16.51 -22.23 -0.31
CA GLN A 211 -16.17 -23.38 -1.13
C GLN A 211 -15.13 -24.31 -0.47
N GLY A 212 -14.48 -23.89 0.59
CA GLY A 212 -13.40 -24.63 1.24
C GLY A 212 -12.20 -24.87 0.34
N LYS A 213 -11.82 -23.88 -0.46
CA LYS A 213 -10.76 -23.97 -1.48
C LYS A 213 -9.84 -22.77 -1.47
N PHE A 214 -8.61 -22.99 -1.89
CA PHE A 214 -7.74 -21.90 -2.28
C PHE A 214 -8.05 -21.46 -3.71
N CYS A 215 -8.00 -20.14 -3.91
CA CYS A 215 -8.24 -19.49 -5.19
C CYS A 215 -7.07 -18.59 -5.54
N TYR A 216 -6.86 -18.34 -6.81
CA TYR A 216 -5.88 -17.39 -7.29
C TYR A 216 -6.46 -16.47 -8.36
N GLY A 217 -6.03 -15.21 -8.34
CA GLY A 217 -6.39 -14.22 -9.35
C GLY A 217 -5.39 -14.21 -10.50
N TYR A 218 -5.89 -14.09 -11.72
CA TYR A 218 -5.09 -13.91 -12.92
C TYR A 218 -5.89 -13.11 -13.96
N ASN A 219 -5.35 -11.96 -14.41
CA ASN A 219 -6.01 -11.09 -15.39
C ASN A 219 -7.48 -10.78 -15.05
N GLN A 220 -7.73 -10.30 -13.84
CA GLN A 220 -9.08 -9.95 -13.36
C GLN A 220 -10.07 -11.15 -13.33
N THR A 221 -9.56 -12.36 -13.41
CA THR A 221 -10.35 -13.58 -13.32
C THR A 221 -9.85 -14.41 -12.15
N PHE A 222 -10.76 -15.04 -11.43
CA PHE A 222 -10.45 -15.86 -10.29
C PHE A 222 -10.65 -17.33 -10.62
N TYR A 223 -9.74 -18.17 -10.17
CA TYR A 223 -9.72 -19.59 -10.43
C TYR A 223 -9.56 -20.33 -9.10
N ALA A 224 -10.37 -21.37 -8.89
CA ALA A 224 -10.15 -22.29 -7.80
C ALA A 224 -8.90 -23.15 -8.08
N CYS A 225 -8.13 -23.43 -7.05
CA CYS A 225 -7.07 -24.43 -7.13
C CYS A 225 -7.66 -25.82 -7.39
N GLY A 226 -6.99 -26.58 -8.24
CA GLY A 226 -7.35 -27.98 -8.46
C GLY A 226 -6.99 -28.86 -7.26
N SER A 227 -7.78 -29.91 -7.01
CA SER A 227 -7.43 -30.91 -6.02
C SER A 227 -6.21 -31.72 -6.48
N VAL A 228 -5.29 -31.98 -5.55
CA VAL A 228 -4.09 -32.80 -5.76
C VAL A 228 -4.20 -34.19 -5.14
N GLY A 229 -5.30 -34.48 -4.47
CA GLY A 229 -5.80 -35.81 -4.06
C GLY A 229 -4.94 -36.66 -3.11
N SER A 230 -3.63 -36.60 -3.19
CA SER A 230 -2.71 -37.47 -2.43
C SER A 230 -1.71 -36.72 -1.54
N SER A 231 -1.79 -35.40 -1.51
CA SER A 231 -0.96 -34.57 -0.65
C SER A 231 -1.53 -34.44 0.75
N PRO A 232 -0.72 -34.35 1.79
CA PRO A 232 -1.17 -34.01 3.15
C PRO A 232 -1.96 -32.70 3.21
N PHE A 233 -1.73 -31.79 2.25
CA PHE A 233 -2.47 -30.55 2.05
C PHE A 233 -3.01 -30.50 0.62
N ASP A 234 -4.33 -30.38 0.49
CA ASP A 234 -5.01 -30.26 -0.80
C ASP A 234 -5.63 -28.87 -0.94
N PRO A 235 -5.04 -27.97 -1.74
CA PRO A 235 -5.55 -26.61 -1.90
C PRO A 235 -6.92 -26.56 -2.59
N GLY A 236 -7.27 -27.56 -3.37
CA GLY A 236 -8.58 -27.68 -4.02
C GLY A 236 -9.66 -28.32 -3.15
N ASN A 237 -9.30 -28.86 -1.98
CA ASN A 237 -10.24 -29.48 -1.04
C ASN A 237 -9.72 -29.31 0.40
N ALA A 238 -9.95 -28.15 0.96
CA ALA A 238 -9.48 -27.78 2.30
C ALA A 238 -10.61 -27.12 3.12
N PRO A 239 -11.76 -27.83 3.33
CA PRO A 239 -12.90 -27.24 4.01
C PRO A 239 -12.64 -26.98 5.49
N GLY A 240 -13.39 -26.03 6.06
CA GLY A 240 -13.37 -25.75 7.51
C GLY A 240 -12.14 -24.97 8.00
N LEU A 241 -11.35 -24.41 7.10
CA LEU A 241 -10.24 -23.53 7.44
C LEU A 241 -10.70 -22.08 7.53
N ARG A 242 -9.89 -21.26 8.18
CA ARG A 242 -9.96 -19.81 8.16
C ARG A 242 -8.55 -19.25 7.94
N CYS A 243 -8.39 -18.42 6.94
CA CYS A 243 -7.11 -17.77 6.69
C CYS A 243 -6.97 -16.53 7.57
N ILE A 244 -6.00 -16.53 8.46
CA ILE A 244 -5.75 -15.41 9.40
C ILE A 244 -4.60 -14.51 8.98
N ALA A 245 -3.69 -15.02 8.18
CA ALA A 245 -2.54 -14.26 7.69
C ALA A 245 -1.99 -14.88 6.42
N GLY A 246 -1.20 -14.12 5.70
CA GLY A 246 -0.45 -14.60 4.56
C GLY A 246 0.77 -13.72 4.30
N GLY A 247 1.74 -14.27 3.61
CA GLY A 247 2.97 -13.56 3.28
C GLY A 247 3.70 -14.23 2.13
N ILE A 248 4.75 -13.58 1.68
CA ILE A 248 5.66 -14.07 0.63
C ILE A 248 6.93 -14.56 1.30
N SER A 249 7.47 -15.69 0.84
CA SER A 249 8.77 -16.16 1.31
C SER A 249 9.87 -15.19 0.91
N ILE A 250 10.70 -14.80 1.88
CA ILE A 250 11.85 -13.91 1.66
C ILE A 250 12.92 -14.62 0.81
N ASP A 251 13.12 -15.92 1.04
CA ASP A 251 14.17 -16.69 0.37
C ASP A 251 13.88 -16.97 -1.10
N ASN A 252 12.60 -17.06 -1.42
CA ASN A 252 12.17 -17.29 -2.80
C ASN A 252 10.84 -16.60 -3.05
N ALA A 253 10.91 -15.45 -3.69
CA ALA A 253 9.73 -14.65 -4.02
C ALA A 253 8.67 -15.38 -4.88
N THR A 254 8.89 -16.63 -5.25
CA THR A 254 7.90 -17.47 -5.93
C THR A 254 6.98 -18.25 -5.00
N HIS A 255 7.28 -18.27 -3.70
CA HIS A 255 6.47 -18.98 -2.71
C HIS A 255 5.57 -18.02 -1.96
N THR A 256 4.29 -18.32 -1.95
CA THR A 256 3.28 -17.61 -1.16
C THR A 256 2.84 -18.51 -0.02
N LEU A 257 2.90 -17.98 1.19
CA LEU A 257 2.46 -18.67 2.40
C LEU A 257 1.13 -18.09 2.84
N LEU A 258 0.12 -18.90 2.94
CA LEU A 258 -1.12 -18.61 3.64
C LEU A 258 -1.12 -19.40 4.94
N MET A 259 -1.55 -18.76 6.01
CA MET A 259 -1.64 -19.39 7.34
C MET A 259 -3.11 -19.67 7.66
N PRO A 260 -3.66 -20.79 7.17
CA PRO A 260 -4.99 -21.24 7.55
C PRO A 260 -4.94 -21.87 8.93
N VAL A 261 -5.96 -21.63 9.73
CA VAL A 261 -6.15 -22.29 11.02
C VAL A 261 -7.46 -23.04 11.04
N SER A 262 -7.44 -24.22 11.66
CA SER A 262 -8.65 -24.93 12.01
C SER A 262 -8.98 -24.66 13.48
N TYR A 263 -10.18 -24.18 13.77
CA TYR A 263 -10.62 -23.92 15.14
C TYR A 263 -10.77 -25.18 16.01
N THR A 264 -10.72 -26.37 15.42
CA THR A 264 -10.89 -27.62 16.15
C THR A 264 -9.67 -27.98 17.00
N HIS A 265 -8.52 -27.36 16.80
CA HIS A 265 -7.27 -27.66 17.51
C HIS A 265 -6.80 -26.58 18.49
N LEU A 266 -7.51 -25.49 18.63
CA LEU A 266 -7.17 -24.40 19.57
C LEU A 266 -7.89 -24.49 20.94
N ARG A 267 -8.49 -25.62 21.25
CA ARG A 267 -8.94 -25.91 22.62
C ARG A 267 -7.94 -26.87 23.29
N ALA A 268 -6.94 -26.32 23.88
CA ALA A 268 -6.15 -26.94 24.93
C ALA A 268 -6.06 -26.00 26.11
#